data_0572bf033c017e016ef0a09a28d26ca5
#
_entry.id   0572bf033c017e016ef0a09a28d26ca5
#
_cell.length_a   1.000
_cell.length_b   1.000
_cell.length_c   1.000
_cell.angle_alpha   90.00
_cell.angle_beta   90.00
_cell.angle_gamma   90.00
#
_symmetry.space_group_name_H-M   'P 1'
#
loop_
_entity.id
_entity.type
_entity.pdbx_description
1 polymer ?
#
loop_
_entity_poly.entity_id
_entity_poly.type
_entity_poly.pdbx_seq_one_letter_code
_entity_poly.pdbx_strand_id
1 'polypeptide(L)'
;TYTDPGYYIVSVKGNVTSLNSYDIPDYGLGNQFKEVYNWGRTGLTSMARAFQNCRELKRIPSDNTEAFAKVTTFHYAFADCRVLEAVPDGLFDHATEAETFAYCFQNCNMVTEVPADLLYNCTKITSVGSLFSGTAITQIDEDFFSRNTELTDCSIIFSNGKLKTVPEKLFANNKKVTTFNSLFANTESFESVPAGLFANNPEVDSFRMLFSGTSLK
;
A
#
# COMPACT_ATOMS: atom_id res chain seq x y z
N THR A 1 -2.78 -10.14 -30.77
CA THR A 1 -1.71 -9.13 -30.98
C THR A 1 -2.33 -7.91 -31.64
N TYR A 2 -2.18 -6.75 -31.04
CA TYR A 2 -2.57 -5.48 -31.62
C TYR A 2 -1.47 -5.06 -32.61
N THR A 3 -1.83 -4.77 -33.85
CA THR A 3 -0.87 -4.48 -34.92
C THR A 3 -0.64 -2.98 -35.11
N ASP A 4 -1.60 -2.16 -34.69
CA ASP A 4 -1.52 -0.71 -34.85
C ASP A 4 -1.19 -0.02 -33.52
N PRO A 5 -0.36 1.05 -33.51
CA PRO A 5 -0.19 1.88 -32.31
C PRO A 5 -1.52 2.51 -31.89
N GLY A 6 -1.86 2.44 -30.59
CA GLY A 6 -3.09 3.06 -30.10
C GLY A 6 -3.40 2.65 -28.65
N TYR A 7 -4.49 3.22 -28.14
CA TYR A 7 -5.03 2.86 -26.83
C TYR A 7 -6.10 1.78 -27.00
N TYR A 8 -5.98 0.71 -26.25
CA TYR A 8 -6.91 -0.39 -26.29
C TYR A 8 -7.50 -0.66 -24.92
N ILE A 9 -8.81 -0.96 -24.87
CA ILE A 9 -9.47 -1.43 -23.67
C ILE A 9 -9.41 -2.95 -23.67
N VAL A 10 -8.75 -3.52 -22.66
CA VAL A 10 -8.71 -4.96 -22.43
C VAL A 10 -9.74 -5.32 -21.38
N SER A 11 -10.66 -6.21 -21.71
CA SER A 11 -11.64 -6.77 -20.77
C SER A 11 -11.30 -8.20 -20.43
N VAL A 12 -11.22 -8.50 -19.14
CA VAL A 12 -11.10 -9.87 -18.64
C VAL A 12 -12.47 -10.34 -18.20
N LYS A 13 -12.91 -11.52 -18.71
CA LYS A 13 -14.21 -12.13 -18.39
C LYS A 13 -13.99 -13.54 -17.85
N GLY A 14 -14.86 -13.96 -16.94
CA GLY A 14 -14.84 -15.29 -16.36
C GLY A 14 -14.41 -15.28 -14.89
N ASN A 15 -14.22 -16.47 -14.34
CA ASN A 15 -13.77 -16.62 -12.95
C ASN A 15 -12.24 -16.49 -12.89
N VAL A 16 -11.76 -15.29 -12.59
CA VAL A 16 -10.33 -14.98 -12.45
C VAL A 16 -10.03 -14.88 -10.96
N THR A 17 -9.21 -15.77 -10.44
CA THR A 17 -8.88 -15.82 -9.01
C THR A 17 -7.64 -15.02 -8.65
N SER A 18 -6.77 -14.74 -9.62
CA SER A 18 -5.58 -13.90 -9.41
C SER A 18 -5.23 -13.09 -10.65
N LEU A 19 -4.64 -11.93 -10.41
CA LEU A 19 -3.97 -11.12 -11.41
C LEU A 19 -2.49 -11.07 -11.03
N ASN A 20 -1.58 -11.20 -12.00
CA ASN A 20 -0.16 -11.08 -11.77
C ASN A 20 0.51 -10.55 -13.04
N SER A 21 1.05 -9.35 -12.99
CA SER A 21 1.77 -8.74 -14.11
C SER A 21 3.28 -9.02 -14.07
N TYR A 22 3.79 -9.53 -12.96
CA TYR A 22 5.24 -9.72 -12.75
C TYR A 22 5.81 -10.92 -13.52
N ASP A 23 5.03 -11.99 -13.66
CA ASP A 23 5.47 -13.23 -14.31
C ASP A 23 5.35 -13.18 -15.85
N ILE A 24 5.02 -12.03 -16.43
CA ILE A 24 5.00 -11.84 -17.87
C ILE A 24 6.46 -11.67 -18.33
N PRO A 25 7.03 -12.60 -19.13
CA PRO A 25 8.50 -12.65 -19.41
C PRO A 25 9.06 -11.45 -20.18
N ASP A 26 8.22 -10.63 -20.77
CA ASP A 26 8.62 -9.43 -21.47
C ASP A 26 8.30 -8.20 -20.62
N TYR A 27 9.32 -7.54 -20.14
CA TYR A 27 9.25 -6.26 -19.40
C TYR A 27 8.41 -5.16 -20.09
N GLY A 28 7.83 -5.45 -21.25
CA GLY A 28 7.07 -4.54 -22.09
C GLY A 28 5.58 -4.42 -21.75
N LEU A 29 4.91 -5.46 -21.27
CA LEU A 29 3.45 -5.42 -21.12
C LEU A 29 2.98 -4.70 -19.83
N GLY A 30 3.69 -4.86 -18.71
CA GLY A 30 3.39 -4.11 -17.48
C GLY A 30 3.50 -2.59 -17.66
N ASN A 31 4.41 -2.13 -18.53
CA ASN A 31 4.58 -0.72 -18.88
C ASN A 31 3.51 -0.17 -19.85
N GLN A 32 2.55 -0.99 -20.31
CA GLN A 32 1.51 -0.56 -21.25
C GLN A 32 0.18 -0.26 -20.57
N PHE A 33 -0.02 -0.71 -19.33
CA PHE A 33 -1.22 -0.37 -18.57
C PHE A 33 -1.19 1.11 -18.17
N LYS A 34 -2.18 1.87 -18.65
CA LYS A 34 -2.32 3.29 -18.35
C LYS A 34 -3.35 3.54 -17.25
N GLU A 35 -4.46 2.84 -17.31
CA GLU A 35 -5.59 3.01 -16.41
C GLU A 35 -6.32 1.68 -16.21
N VAL A 36 -6.88 1.50 -15.02
CA VAL A 36 -7.91 0.49 -14.75
C VAL A 36 -9.24 1.22 -14.63
N TYR A 37 -10.24 0.81 -15.39
CA TYR A 37 -11.55 1.47 -15.39
C TYR A 37 -12.55 0.81 -14.43
N ASN A 38 -12.44 -0.50 -14.22
CA ASN A 38 -13.36 -1.25 -13.38
C ASN A 38 -12.72 -2.58 -12.97
N TRP A 39 -12.90 -2.98 -11.72
CA TRP A 39 -12.40 -4.27 -11.21
C TRP A 39 -13.24 -5.45 -11.64
N GLY A 40 -14.53 -5.22 -11.95
CA GLY A 40 -15.48 -6.30 -12.30
C GLY A 40 -15.83 -7.20 -11.11
N ARG A 41 -16.63 -8.22 -11.40
CA ARG A 41 -16.97 -9.30 -10.44
C ARG A 41 -16.30 -10.57 -10.90
N THR A 42 -15.03 -10.73 -10.61
CA THR A 42 -14.18 -11.78 -11.18
C THR A 42 -13.94 -12.96 -10.23
N GLY A 43 -14.25 -12.82 -8.94
CA GLY A 43 -13.96 -13.86 -7.94
C GLY A 43 -12.50 -13.87 -7.49
N LEU A 44 -11.82 -12.72 -7.55
CA LEU A 44 -10.43 -12.56 -7.09
C LEU A 44 -10.25 -13.00 -5.63
N THR A 45 -9.22 -13.77 -5.38
CA THR A 45 -8.76 -14.17 -4.05
C THR A 45 -7.34 -13.67 -3.77
N SER A 46 -6.62 -13.24 -4.81
CA SER A 46 -5.27 -12.69 -4.69
C SER A 46 -5.06 -11.54 -5.66
N MET A 47 -4.50 -10.45 -5.15
CA MET A 47 -3.97 -9.31 -5.90
C MET A 47 -2.44 -9.23 -5.79
N ALA A 48 -1.80 -10.31 -5.31
CA ALA A 48 -0.35 -10.33 -5.17
C ALA A 48 0.33 -10.03 -6.51
N ARG A 49 1.13 -8.95 -6.54
CA ARG A 49 1.88 -8.48 -7.72
C ARG A 49 1.01 -8.13 -8.94
N ALA A 50 -0.28 -7.86 -8.76
CA ALA A 50 -1.23 -7.67 -9.85
C ALA A 50 -0.81 -6.58 -10.84
N PHE A 51 -0.27 -5.47 -10.33
CA PHE A 51 0.23 -4.35 -11.15
C PHE A 51 1.66 -3.97 -10.77
N GLN A 52 2.43 -4.91 -10.23
CA GLN A 52 3.83 -4.65 -9.90
C GLN A 52 4.61 -4.22 -11.16
N ASN A 53 5.40 -3.13 -11.04
CA ASN A 53 6.14 -2.52 -12.15
C ASN A 53 5.29 -1.95 -13.30
N CYS A 54 3.99 -1.71 -13.11
CA CYS A 54 3.17 -1.00 -14.09
C CYS A 54 3.49 0.51 -14.05
N ARG A 55 4.67 0.88 -14.56
CA ARG A 55 5.26 2.22 -14.43
C ARG A 55 4.49 3.33 -15.14
N GLU A 56 3.57 2.97 -16.03
CA GLU A 56 2.72 3.88 -16.78
C GLU A 56 1.28 3.92 -16.24
N LEU A 57 0.97 3.15 -15.19
CA LEU A 57 -0.35 3.11 -14.58
C LEU A 57 -0.60 4.40 -13.79
N LYS A 58 -1.52 5.23 -14.29
CA LYS A 58 -1.85 6.54 -13.73
C LYS A 58 -3.03 6.51 -12.79
N ARG A 59 -4.05 5.70 -13.12
CA ARG A 59 -5.33 5.69 -12.39
C ARG A 59 -5.87 4.29 -12.18
N ILE A 60 -6.45 4.11 -11.00
CA ILE A 60 -7.19 2.94 -10.58
C ILE A 60 -8.52 3.39 -9.99
N PRO A 61 -9.63 2.65 -10.16
CA PRO A 61 -10.92 3.04 -9.61
C PRO A 61 -11.11 2.54 -8.18
N SER A 62 -12.08 3.12 -7.48
CA SER A 62 -12.67 2.54 -6.26
C SER A 62 -13.22 1.13 -6.52
N ASP A 63 -13.33 0.28 -5.50
CA ASP A 63 -14.00 -1.00 -5.63
C ASP A 63 -15.52 -0.89 -5.42
N ASN A 64 -16.23 -0.46 -6.45
CA ASN A 64 -17.69 -0.35 -6.45
C ASN A 64 -18.40 -1.68 -6.81
N THR A 65 -17.66 -2.78 -6.94
CA THR A 65 -18.15 -4.05 -7.44
C THR A 65 -17.96 -5.21 -6.46
N GLU A 66 -17.43 -4.93 -5.26
CA GLU A 66 -17.05 -5.93 -4.28
C GLU A 66 -16.02 -6.95 -4.84
N ALA A 67 -15.19 -6.48 -5.79
CA ALA A 67 -14.20 -7.33 -6.46
C ALA A 67 -13.19 -7.91 -5.46
N PHE A 68 -12.91 -7.16 -4.39
CA PHE A 68 -11.91 -7.53 -3.40
C PHE A 68 -12.45 -8.22 -2.15
N ALA A 69 -13.76 -8.55 -2.12
CA ALA A 69 -14.40 -9.16 -0.94
C ALA A 69 -13.80 -10.51 -0.49
N LYS A 70 -13.11 -11.22 -1.38
CA LYS A 70 -12.44 -12.49 -1.09
C LYS A 70 -10.93 -12.44 -1.20
N VAL A 71 -10.38 -11.26 -1.44
CA VAL A 71 -8.93 -11.09 -1.60
C VAL A 71 -8.26 -11.15 -0.23
N THR A 72 -7.33 -12.09 -0.07
CA THR A 72 -6.56 -12.24 1.17
C THR A 72 -5.22 -11.52 1.13
N THR A 73 -4.70 -11.18 -0.05
CA THR A 73 -3.38 -10.56 -0.17
C THR A 73 -3.31 -9.50 -1.25
N PHE A 74 -2.75 -8.33 -0.87
CA PHE A 74 -2.38 -7.23 -1.75
C PHE A 74 -0.85 -7.03 -1.81
N HIS A 75 -0.09 -8.09 -1.49
CA HIS A 75 1.37 -8.06 -1.47
C HIS A 75 1.95 -7.60 -2.81
N TYR A 76 2.68 -6.48 -2.85
CA TYR A 76 3.19 -5.80 -4.05
C TYR A 76 2.13 -5.42 -5.09
N ALA A 77 0.85 -5.33 -4.73
CA ALA A 77 -0.24 -5.19 -5.72
C ALA A 77 -0.03 -4.03 -6.70
N PHE A 78 0.45 -2.89 -6.24
CA PHE A 78 0.73 -1.69 -7.04
C PHE A 78 2.18 -1.20 -6.88
N ALA A 79 3.09 -2.06 -6.41
CA ALA A 79 4.48 -1.66 -6.21
C ALA A 79 5.13 -1.20 -7.53
N ASP A 80 5.94 -0.14 -7.45
CA ASP A 80 6.58 0.50 -8.61
C ASP A 80 5.61 1.06 -9.68
N CYS A 81 4.34 1.36 -9.32
CA CYS A 81 3.44 2.17 -10.14
C CYS A 81 3.82 3.66 -9.99
N ARG A 82 4.95 4.04 -10.59
CA ARG A 82 5.66 5.31 -10.31
C ARG A 82 4.89 6.57 -10.69
N VAL A 83 3.91 6.44 -11.58
CA VAL A 83 3.07 7.55 -12.07
C VAL A 83 1.62 7.44 -11.60
N LEU A 84 1.33 6.55 -10.65
CA LEU A 84 0.01 6.48 -10.02
C LEU A 84 -0.28 7.79 -9.30
N GLU A 85 -1.31 8.51 -9.77
CA GLU A 85 -1.60 9.89 -9.36
C GLU A 85 -2.26 9.96 -7.99
N ALA A 86 -3.11 8.98 -7.66
CA ALA A 86 -3.84 8.93 -6.39
C ALA A 86 -4.25 7.51 -6.01
N VAL A 87 -4.46 7.29 -4.71
CA VAL A 87 -5.18 6.14 -4.17
C VAL A 87 -6.63 6.57 -3.96
N PRO A 88 -7.62 5.98 -4.67
CA PRO A 88 -9.00 6.45 -4.60
C PRO A 88 -9.68 6.05 -3.28
N ASP A 89 -10.64 6.86 -2.84
CA ASP A 89 -11.55 6.53 -1.75
C ASP A 89 -12.26 5.20 -2.06
N GLY A 90 -12.52 4.40 -1.02
CA GLY A 90 -13.24 3.14 -1.14
C GLY A 90 -12.52 2.04 -1.92
N LEU A 91 -11.22 2.19 -2.21
CA LEU A 91 -10.46 1.16 -2.94
C LEU A 91 -10.50 -0.20 -2.25
N PHE A 92 -10.42 -0.22 -0.92
CA PHE A 92 -10.37 -1.45 -0.13
C PHE A 92 -11.58 -1.64 0.80
N ASP A 93 -12.68 -0.91 0.58
CA ASP A 93 -13.86 -1.00 1.45
C ASP A 93 -14.43 -2.41 1.60
N HIS A 94 -14.31 -3.22 0.56
CA HIS A 94 -14.77 -4.61 0.55
C HIS A 94 -13.66 -5.63 0.83
N ALA A 95 -12.42 -5.23 1.05
CA ALA A 95 -11.28 -6.15 1.26
C ALA A 95 -11.22 -6.70 2.70
N THR A 96 -12.35 -7.19 3.21
CA THR A 96 -12.52 -7.63 4.62
C THR A 96 -11.76 -8.91 4.98
N GLU A 97 -11.33 -9.68 3.97
CA GLU A 97 -10.54 -10.90 4.14
C GLU A 97 -9.02 -10.66 3.99
N ALA A 98 -8.61 -9.42 3.74
CA ALA A 98 -7.20 -9.09 3.52
C ALA A 98 -6.35 -9.31 4.79
N GLU A 99 -5.26 -10.05 4.63
CA GLU A 99 -4.29 -10.38 5.69
C GLU A 99 -3.00 -9.58 5.55
N THR A 100 -2.67 -9.10 4.33
CA THR A 100 -1.44 -8.35 4.10
C THR A 100 -1.55 -7.32 2.99
N PHE A 101 -0.98 -6.14 3.26
CA PHE A 101 -0.72 -5.07 2.30
C PHE A 101 0.77 -4.76 2.18
N ALA A 102 1.63 -5.70 2.58
CA ALA A 102 3.07 -5.50 2.51
C ALA A 102 3.50 -5.10 1.08
N TYR A 103 4.27 -4.01 0.96
CA TYR A 103 4.77 -3.44 -0.29
C TYR A 103 3.69 -2.94 -1.27
N CYS A 104 2.41 -2.82 -0.86
CA CYS A 104 1.30 -2.60 -1.78
C CYS A 104 1.49 -1.36 -2.67
N PHE A 105 1.91 -0.23 -2.11
CA PHE A 105 2.18 1.02 -2.84
C PHE A 105 3.66 1.43 -2.78
N GLN A 106 4.56 0.48 -2.58
CA GLN A 106 5.99 0.79 -2.57
C GLN A 106 6.40 1.49 -3.88
N ASN A 107 7.18 2.57 -3.77
CA ASN A 107 7.67 3.37 -4.90
C ASN A 107 6.57 3.96 -5.81
N CYS A 108 5.35 4.17 -5.30
CA CYS A 108 4.34 4.99 -5.97
C CYS A 108 4.69 6.48 -5.75
N ASN A 109 5.70 6.96 -6.49
CA ASN A 109 6.38 8.23 -6.20
C ASN A 109 5.51 9.49 -6.38
N MET A 110 4.37 9.38 -7.07
CA MET A 110 3.44 10.50 -7.28
C MET A 110 2.26 10.51 -6.29
N VAL A 111 2.11 9.47 -5.46
CA VAL A 111 1.08 9.45 -4.41
C VAL A 111 1.49 10.38 -3.28
N THR A 112 0.76 11.49 -3.11
CA THR A 112 1.02 12.54 -2.11
C THR A 112 0.14 12.44 -0.88
N GLU A 113 -1.00 11.74 -0.98
CA GLU A 113 -1.97 11.54 0.09
C GLU A 113 -2.68 10.19 -0.08
N VAL A 114 -3.28 9.70 0.99
CA VAL A 114 -4.11 8.50 1.03
C VAL A 114 -5.37 8.76 1.83
N PRO A 115 -6.52 8.13 1.47
CA PRO A 115 -7.75 8.24 2.25
C PRO A 115 -7.52 7.80 3.70
N ALA A 116 -8.06 8.56 4.66
CA ALA A 116 -7.92 8.25 6.09
C ALA A 116 -8.51 6.89 6.47
N ASP A 117 -9.54 6.46 5.76
CA ASP A 117 -10.28 5.21 5.95
C ASP A 117 -9.85 4.07 5.02
N LEU A 118 -8.76 4.25 4.26
CA LEU A 118 -8.29 3.29 3.25
C LEU A 118 -8.26 1.83 3.75
N LEU A 119 -7.84 1.60 5.00
CA LEU A 119 -7.73 0.25 5.60
C LEU A 119 -8.78 0.00 6.69
N TYR A 120 -9.80 0.86 6.81
CA TYR A 120 -10.77 0.82 7.93
C TYR A 120 -11.50 -0.51 8.05
N ASN A 121 -11.90 -1.13 6.93
CA ASN A 121 -12.61 -2.40 6.89
C ASN A 121 -11.69 -3.64 6.86
N CYS A 122 -10.37 -3.44 6.73
CA CYS A 122 -9.39 -4.51 6.60
C CYS A 122 -8.88 -4.96 7.99
N THR A 123 -9.75 -5.48 8.84
CA THR A 123 -9.45 -5.75 10.26
C THR A 123 -8.58 -7.00 10.51
N LYS A 124 -8.32 -7.83 9.48
CA LYS A 124 -7.52 -9.05 9.58
C LYS A 124 -6.05 -8.85 9.21
N ILE A 125 -5.64 -7.62 8.90
CA ILE A 125 -4.28 -7.35 8.45
C ILE A 125 -3.28 -7.64 9.56
N THR A 126 -2.24 -8.41 9.22
CA THR A 126 -1.10 -8.70 10.09
C THR A 126 0.18 -7.97 9.67
N SER A 127 0.33 -7.62 8.39
CA SER A 127 1.52 -6.91 7.89
C SER A 127 1.16 -5.77 6.94
N VAL A 128 1.77 -4.62 7.20
CA VAL A 128 1.81 -3.43 6.34
C VAL A 128 3.26 -3.02 6.03
N GLY A 129 4.19 -3.94 6.15
CA GLY A 129 5.62 -3.68 5.89
C GLY A 129 5.84 -3.04 4.51
N SER A 130 6.58 -1.94 4.46
CA SER A 130 6.86 -1.18 3.22
C SER A 130 5.62 -0.64 2.47
N LEU A 131 4.44 -0.58 3.09
CA LEU A 131 3.18 -0.20 2.43
C LEU A 131 3.31 1.08 1.60
N PHE A 132 3.92 2.13 2.14
CA PHE A 132 4.10 3.44 1.52
C PHE A 132 5.57 3.85 1.35
N SER A 133 6.49 2.89 1.41
CA SER A 133 7.91 3.18 1.22
C SER A 133 8.16 3.81 -0.16
N GLY A 134 8.89 4.92 -0.20
CA GLY A 134 9.21 5.64 -1.44
C GLY A 134 8.05 6.42 -2.06
N THR A 135 6.95 6.65 -1.33
CA THR A 135 5.85 7.54 -1.77
C THR A 135 6.15 9.01 -1.46
N ALA A 136 5.35 9.93 -2.03
CA ALA A 136 5.42 11.36 -1.77
C ALA A 136 4.45 11.83 -0.66
N ILE A 137 3.90 10.91 0.15
CA ILE A 137 2.99 11.23 1.26
C ILE A 137 3.70 12.13 2.27
N THR A 138 3.04 13.24 2.63
CA THR A 138 3.59 14.24 3.56
C THR A 138 2.94 14.22 4.94
N GLN A 139 1.78 13.60 5.06
CA GLN A 139 1.02 13.45 6.31
C GLN A 139 0.19 12.16 6.28
N ILE A 140 -0.16 11.66 7.45
CA ILE A 140 -1.01 10.49 7.66
C ILE A 140 -2.03 10.81 8.74
N ASP A 141 -3.25 10.28 8.62
CA ASP A 141 -4.32 10.48 9.60
C ASP A 141 -4.02 9.77 10.94
N GLU A 142 -4.47 10.34 12.07
CA GLU A 142 -4.26 9.78 13.42
C GLU A 142 -4.90 8.40 13.58
N ASP A 143 -6.05 8.19 12.96
CA ASP A 143 -6.84 6.96 13.06
C ASP A 143 -6.55 5.95 11.95
N PHE A 144 -5.56 6.21 11.08
CA PHE A 144 -5.29 5.40 9.89
C PHE A 144 -5.16 3.90 10.18
N PHE A 145 -4.48 3.51 11.26
CA PHE A 145 -4.32 2.12 11.68
C PHE A 145 -5.20 1.73 12.86
N SER A 146 -6.16 2.57 13.28
CA SER A 146 -6.93 2.40 14.52
C SER A 146 -7.75 1.10 14.57
N ARG A 147 -8.17 0.56 13.42
CA ARG A 147 -8.97 -0.68 13.30
C ARG A 147 -8.15 -1.93 13.02
N ASN A 148 -6.88 -1.79 12.71
CA ASN A 148 -6.00 -2.89 12.31
C ASN A 148 -5.27 -3.47 13.51
N THR A 149 -6.02 -3.97 14.50
CA THR A 149 -5.49 -4.42 15.80
C THR A 149 -4.67 -5.71 15.74
N GLU A 150 -4.70 -6.43 14.61
CA GLU A 150 -3.95 -7.67 14.38
C GLU A 150 -2.55 -7.42 13.80
N LEU A 151 -2.16 -6.16 13.55
CA LEU A 151 -0.85 -5.82 13.01
C LEU A 151 0.28 -6.32 13.90
N THR A 152 1.22 -7.03 13.29
CA THR A 152 2.47 -7.51 13.90
C THR A 152 3.71 -6.90 13.23
N ASP A 153 3.64 -6.61 11.91
CA ASP A 153 4.75 -6.04 11.15
C ASP A 153 4.39 -4.67 10.57
N CYS A 154 5.03 -3.64 11.13
CA CYS A 154 4.97 -2.25 10.70
C CYS A 154 6.33 -1.72 10.23
N SER A 155 7.20 -2.58 9.70
CA SER A 155 8.54 -2.21 9.25
C SER A 155 8.51 -1.40 7.94
N ILE A 156 9.44 -0.47 7.78
CA ILE A 156 9.75 0.22 6.51
C ILE A 156 8.59 1.06 5.92
N ILE A 157 7.44 1.21 6.62
CA ILE A 157 6.20 1.76 6.02
C ILE A 157 6.45 3.10 5.31
N PHE A 158 7.18 4.03 5.94
CA PHE A 158 7.39 5.39 5.46
C PHE A 158 8.85 5.66 5.03
N SER A 159 9.64 4.61 4.90
CA SER A 159 11.06 4.75 4.50
C SER A 159 11.17 5.35 3.09
N ASN A 160 12.24 6.11 2.85
CA ASN A 160 12.50 6.78 1.56
C ASN A 160 11.36 7.72 1.11
N GLY A 161 10.51 8.18 2.04
CA GLY A 161 9.33 8.99 1.79
C GLY A 161 9.53 10.49 1.97
N LYS A 162 8.42 11.23 2.06
CA LYS A 162 8.37 12.69 2.23
C LYS A 162 7.63 13.12 3.49
N LEU A 163 7.33 12.17 4.39
CA LEU A 163 6.63 12.44 5.62
C LEU A 163 7.44 13.39 6.52
N LYS A 164 6.78 14.38 7.13
CA LYS A 164 7.44 15.37 8.00
C LYS A 164 7.32 15.01 9.48
N THR A 165 6.18 14.50 9.86
CA THR A 165 5.86 14.06 11.21
C THR A 165 4.74 13.02 11.14
N VAL A 166 4.44 12.38 12.26
CA VAL A 166 3.29 11.47 12.41
C VAL A 166 2.47 11.86 13.64
N PRO A 167 1.16 11.57 13.65
CA PRO A 167 0.34 11.73 14.84
C PRO A 167 0.81 10.83 15.98
N GLU A 168 0.70 11.32 17.22
CA GLU A 168 1.13 10.58 18.42
C GLU A 168 0.42 9.24 18.61
N LYS A 169 -0.87 9.16 18.22
CA LYS A 169 -1.69 7.97 18.41
C LYS A 169 -1.73 7.03 17.22
N LEU A 170 -0.95 7.29 16.16
CA LEU A 170 -0.98 6.50 14.92
C LEU A 170 -0.95 4.98 15.16
N PHE A 171 -0.19 4.51 16.15
CA PHE A 171 -0.06 3.09 16.50
C PHE A 171 -0.67 2.71 17.84
N ALA A 172 -1.51 3.58 18.44
CA ALA A 172 -2.04 3.39 19.80
C ALA A 172 -2.87 2.11 19.97
N ASN A 173 -3.53 1.63 18.92
CA ASN A 173 -4.37 0.43 18.94
C ASN A 173 -3.66 -0.85 18.46
N ASN A 174 -2.43 -0.76 17.97
CA ASN A 174 -1.70 -1.85 17.35
C ASN A 174 -0.77 -2.56 18.35
N LYS A 175 -1.36 -3.11 19.41
CA LYS A 175 -0.63 -3.65 20.56
C LYS A 175 0.19 -4.91 20.28
N LYS A 176 -0.10 -5.60 19.15
CA LYS A 176 0.57 -6.82 18.71
C LYS A 176 1.79 -6.58 17.83
N VAL A 177 2.10 -5.31 17.52
CA VAL A 177 3.26 -4.99 16.69
C VAL A 177 4.53 -5.42 17.39
N THR A 178 5.34 -6.20 16.69
CA THR A 178 6.65 -6.70 17.16
C THR A 178 7.82 -5.93 16.57
N THR A 179 7.63 -5.26 15.41
CA THR A 179 8.72 -4.56 14.75
C THR A 179 8.30 -3.25 14.09
N PHE A 180 9.14 -2.22 14.31
CA PHE A 180 9.15 -0.93 13.60
C PHE A 180 10.49 -0.71 12.89
N ASN A 181 11.15 -1.77 12.46
CA ASN A 181 12.46 -1.65 11.80
C ASN A 181 12.39 -0.72 10.59
N SER A 182 13.32 0.21 10.51
CA SER A 182 13.48 1.15 9.38
C SER A 182 12.20 1.94 9.05
N LEU A 183 11.26 2.12 10.00
CA LEU A 183 9.94 2.73 9.76
C LEU A 183 10.05 4.07 9.03
N PHE A 184 11.01 4.91 9.41
CA PHE A 184 11.26 6.23 8.83
C PHE A 184 12.65 6.35 8.17
N ALA A 185 13.31 5.23 7.89
CA ALA A 185 14.68 5.28 7.35
C ALA A 185 14.73 6.05 6.03
N ASN A 186 15.77 6.88 5.86
CA ASN A 186 15.98 7.73 4.69
C ASN A 186 14.82 8.70 4.39
N THR A 187 13.99 9.05 5.39
CA THR A 187 12.97 10.09 5.28
C THR A 187 13.61 11.42 5.72
N GLU A 188 14.36 12.04 4.81
CA GLU A 188 15.12 13.27 5.08
C GLU A 188 14.25 14.44 5.53
N SER A 189 12.97 14.47 5.11
CA SER A 189 11.98 15.49 5.50
C SER A 189 11.42 15.31 6.91
N PHE A 190 11.76 14.23 7.63
CA PHE A 190 11.18 13.93 8.93
C PHE A 190 11.77 14.84 10.01
N GLU A 191 10.92 15.66 10.61
CA GLU A 191 11.32 16.79 11.48
C GLU A 191 11.19 16.49 12.97
N SER A 192 10.19 15.67 13.35
CA SER A 192 9.89 15.40 14.77
C SER A 192 9.19 14.06 15.00
N VAL A 193 9.45 13.50 16.19
CA VAL A 193 8.82 12.26 16.68
C VAL A 193 7.98 12.60 17.90
N PRO A 194 6.67 12.31 17.91
CA PRO A 194 5.84 12.46 19.11
C PRO A 194 6.33 11.55 20.24
N ALA A 195 6.40 12.07 21.47
CA ALA A 195 6.96 11.34 22.61
C ALA A 195 6.20 10.03 22.94
N GLY A 196 4.88 10.01 22.69
CA GLY A 196 4.02 8.86 22.97
C GLY A 196 3.82 7.89 21.81
N LEU A 197 4.49 8.09 20.65
CA LEU A 197 4.22 7.34 19.41
C LEU A 197 4.20 5.81 19.60
N PHE A 198 5.10 5.26 20.42
CA PHE A 198 5.24 3.83 20.66
C PHE A 198 4.81 3.40 22.07
N ALA A 199 4.17 4.27 22.85
CA ALA A 199 3.82 4.01 24.26
C ALA A 199 2.88 2.82 24.45
N ASN A 200 2.08 2.48 23.43
CA ASN A 200 1.08 1.41 23.51
C ASN A 200 1.47 0.12 22.75
N ASN A 201 2.74 -0.06 22.41
CA ASN A 201 3.23 -1.20 21.64
C ASN A 201 4.20 -2.07 22.48
N PRO A 202 3.68 -2.80 23.49
CA PRO A 202 4.52 -3.52 24.48
C PRO A 202 5.26 -4.73 23.90
N GLU A 203 4.79 -5.27 22.76
CA GLU A 203 5.37 -6.47 22.13
C GLU A 203 6.55 -6.15 21.20
N VAL A 204 6.89 -4.85 21.04
CA VAL A 204 7.97 -4.46 20.13
C VAL A 204 9.31 -4.89 20.69
N ASP A 205 10.01 -5.71 19.92
CA ASP A 205 11.35 -6.20 20.22
C ASP A 205 12.44 -5.58 19.33
N SER A 206 12.05 -4.86 18.27
CA SER A 206 13.02 -4.29 17.33
C SER A 206 12.62 -2.92 16.77
N PHE A 207 13.54 -1.96 16.95
CA PHE A 207 13.55 -0.62 16.35
C PHE A 207 14.79 -0.39 15.48
N ARG A 208 15.32 -1.45 14.87
CA ARG A 208 16.56 -1.36 14.09
C ARG A 208 16.42 -0.34 12.98
N MET A 209 17.41 0.59 12.86
CA MET A 209 17.48 1.61 11.81
C MET A 209 16.25 2.54 11.74
N LEU A 210 15.46 2.66 12.81
CA LEU A 210 14.19 3.39 12.86
C LEU A 210 14.26 4.77 12.20
N PHE A 211 15.29 5.55 12.50
CA PHE A 211 15.51 6.91 12.00
C PHE A 211 16.81 7.06 11.19
N SER A 212 17.36 5.95 10.67
CA SER A 212 18.59 6.00 9.88
C SER A 212 18.39 6.90 8.65
N GLY A 213 19.29 7.88 8.42
CA GLY A 213 19.20 8.77 7.26
C GLY A 213 18.09 9.82 7.33
N THR A 214 17.50 10.08 8.51
CA THR A 214 16.59 11.23 8.74
C THR A 214 17.38 12.50 9.11
N SER A 215 16.70 13.65 9.07
CA SER A 215 17.26 14.94 9.53
C SER A 215 16.98 15.26 11.01
N LEU A 216 16.50 14.28 11.79
CA LEU A 216 16.27 14.44 13.23
C LEU A 216 17.57 14.82 13.93
N LYS A 217 17.49 15.79 14.88
CA LYS A 217 18.60 16.29 15.69
C LYS A 217 18.46 15.86 17.13
#